data_2c319aac228f99440a411a073b00674a
#
_entry.id   2c319aac228f99440a411a073b00674a
#
_cell.length_a   1.000
_cell.length_b   1.000
_cell.length_c   1.000
_cell.angle_alpha   90.00
_cell.angle_beta   90.00
_cell.angle_gamma   90.00
#
_symmetry.space_group_name_H-M   'P 1'
#
loop_
_entity.id
_entity.type
_entity.pdbx_description
1 polymer ?
#
loop_
_entity_poly.entity_id
_entity_poly.type
_entity_poly.pdbx_seq_one_letter_code
_entity_poly.pdbx_strand_id
1 'polypeptide(L)' 'MDNLKKIRKNNKLTHQDMAEKLKISKAFYWQIENGKRRLSYLMAVKIAKIFNKKPDEIFYEEHKNKD' A
#
# COMPACT_ATOMS: atom_id res chain seq x y z
N MET A 1 -2.59 -2.46 -7.71
CA MET A 1 -3.01 -1.32 -6.86
C MET A 1 -2.43 -0.02 -7.39
N ASP A 2 -3.06 0.47 -8.43
CA ASP A 2 -2.54 1.66 -9.13
C ASP A 2 -2.53 2.90 -8.26
N ASN A 3 -3.55 3.06 -7.42
CA ASN A 3 -3.63 4.23 -6.57
C ASN A 3 -2.50 4.27 -5.54
N LEU A 4 -2.21 3.13 -4.94
CA LEU A 4 -1.10 3.03 -3.99
C LEU A 4 0.22 3.37 -4.69
N LYS A 5 0.43 2.83 -5.89
CA LYS A 5 1.64 3.12 -6.66
C LYS A 5 1.78 4.62 -6.93
N LYS A 6 0.69 5.28 -7.33
CA LYS A 6 0.70 6.71 -7.60
C LYS A 6 1.06 7.52 -6.36
N ILE A 7 0.43 7.20 -5.23
CA ILE A 7 0.69 7.91 -3.98
C ILE A 7 2.13 7.74 -3.55
N ARG A 8 2.64 6.50 -3.64
CA ARG A 8 4.02 6.22 -3.30
C ARG A 8 4.98 7.05 -4.15
N LYS A 9 4.79 7.04 -5.47
CA LYS A 9 5.66 7.77 -6.39
C LYS A 9 5.55 9.27 -6.20
N ASN A 10 4.35 9.77 -5.94
CA ASN A 10 4.14 11.21 -5.68
C ASN A 10 4.88 11.67 -4.44
N ASN A 11 5.10 10.77 -3.48
CA ASN A 11 5.85 11.07 -2.28
C ASN A 11 7.33 10.70 -2.42
N LYS A 12 7.75 10.33 -3.64
CA LYS A 12 9.15 10.04 -3.96
C LYS A 12 9.73 8.91 -3.12
N LEU A 13 8.91 7.92 -2.81
CA LEU A 13 9.32 6.75 -2.04
C LEU A 13 9.53 5.56 -2.96
N THR A 14 10.60 4.81 -2.69
CA THR A 14 10.88 3.56 -3.42
C THR A 14 10.18 2.39 -2.72
N HIS A 15 10.19 1.22 -3.38
CA HIS A 15 9.71 -0.01 -2.73
C HIS A 15 10.49 -0.28 -1.45
N GLN A 16 11.80 -0.07 -1.49
CA GLN A 16 12.65 -0.28 -0.31
C GLN A 16 12.27 0.67 0.82
N ASP A 17 11.99 1.94 0.49
CA ASP A 17 11.59 2.93 1.50
C ASP A 17 10.31 2.47 2.20
N MET A 18 9.33 2.02 1.43
CA MET A 18 8.08 1.54 2.00
C MET A 18 8.28 0.32 2.87
N ALA A 19 9.10 -0.62 2.39
CA ALA A 19 9.39 -1.84 3.15
C ALA A 19 10.02 -1.51 4.49
N GLU A 20 10.96 -0.58 4.51
CA GLU A 20 11.61 -0.17 5.76
C GLU A 20 10.63 0.48 6.72
N LYS A 21 9.75 1.35 6.21
CA LYS A 21 8.74 1.99 7.05
C LYS A 21 7.76 0.99 7.64
N LEU A 22 7.47 -0.07 6.90
CA LEU A 22 6.51 -1.10 7.32
C LEU A 22 7.18 -2.26 8.05
N LYS A 23 8.52 -2.27 8.10
CA LYS A 23 9.30 -3.34 8.73
C LYS A 23 9.04 -4.69 8.08
N ILE A 24 8.99 -4.71 6.77
CA ILE A 24 8.82 -5.93 5.97
C ILE A 24 9.90 -5.94 4.89
N SER A 25 10.01 -7.07 4.18
CA SER A 25 10.98 -7.15 3.09
C SER A 25 10.51 -6.37 1.87
N LYS A 26 11.46 -5.96 1.05
CA LYS A 26 11.15 -5.28 -0.22
C LYS A 26 10.27 -6.16 -1.11
N ALA A 27 10.58 -7.47 -1.17
CA ALA A 27 9.80 -8.40 -1.97
C ALA A 27 8.37 -8.51 -1.48
N PHE A 28 8.17 -8.53 -0.16
CA PHE A 28 6.84 -8.57 0.43
C PHE A 28 6.04 -7.32 0.03
N TYR A 29 6.65 -6.15 0.15
CA TYR A 29 5.97 -4.91 -0.22
C TYR A 29 5.63 -4.89 -1.71
N TRP A 30 6.58 -5.31 -2.56
CA TRP A 30 6.33 -5.38 -4.00
C TRP A 30 5.12 -6.26 -4.31
N GLN A 31 5.02 -7.40 -3.63
CA GLN A 31 3.89 -8.31 -3.83
C GLN A 31 2.57 -7.66 -3.45
N ILE A 32 2.56 -6.89 -2.36
CA ILE A 32 1.34 -6.18 -1.94
C ILE A 32 0.93 -5.18 -3.02
N GLU A 33 1.85 -4.34 -3.46
CA GLU A 33 1.55 -3.28 -4.41
C GLU A 33 1.11 -3.84 -5.76
N ASN A 34 1.62 -4.99 -6.14
CA ASN A 34 1.31 -5.60 -7.43
C ASN A 34 0.19 -6.66 -7.36
N GLY A 35 -0.51 -6.72 -6.24
CA GLY A 35 -1.65 -7.62 -6.11
C GLY A 35 -1.30 -9.08 -6.06
N LYS A 36 -0.04 -9.42 -5.76
CA LYS A 36 0.43 -10.80 -5.68
C LYS A 36 0.28 -11.38 -4.28
N ARG A 37 -0.11 -10.58 -3.32
CA ARG A 37 -0.30 -10.99 -1.93
C ARG A 37 -1.51 -10.27 -1.37
N ARG A 38 -2.32 -11.00 -0.60
CA ARG A 38 -3.52 -10.44 0.01
C ARG A 38 -3.14 -9.29 0.96
N LEU A 39 -3.88 -8.20 0.85
CA LEU A 39 -3.70 -7.05 1.73
C LEU A 39 -4.60 -7.21 2.95
N SER A 40 -4.01 -7.34 4.14
CA SER A 40 -4.78 -7.37 5.37
C SER A 40 -5.23 -5.97 5.74
N TYR A 41 -6.31 -5.88 6.53
CA TYR A 41 -6.79 -4.58 7.00
C TYR A 41 -5.71 -3.87 7.81
N LEU A 42 -5.03 -4.60 8.69
CA LEU A 42 -3.99 -4.00 9.53
C LEU A 42 -2.87 -3.41 8.66
N MET A 43 -2.46 -4.13 7.63
CA MET A 43 -1.42 -3.61 6.73
C MET A 43 -1.93 -2.40 5.96
N ALA A 44 -3.19 -2.41 5.54
CA ALA A 44 -3.79 -1.26 4.86
C ALA A 44 -3.75 -0.01 5.75
N VAL A 45 -4.05 -0.17 7.04
CA VAL A 45 -3.99 0.93 8.00
C VAL A 45 -2.57 1.45 8.13
N LYS A 46 -1.59 0.55 8.25
CA LYS A 46 -0.19 0.96 8.38
C LYS A 46 0.30 1.72 7.15
N ILE A 47 -0.06 1.24 5.97
CA ILE A 47 0.32 1.92 4.73
C ILE A 47 -0.31 3.31 4.68
N ALA A 48 -1.60 3.40 4.98
CA ALA A 48 -2.32 4.67 4.95
C ALA A 48 -1.70 5.70 5.91
N LYS A 49 -1.26 5.25 7.08
CA LYS A 49 -0.63 6.15 8.05
C LYS A 49 0.64 6.78 7.52
N ILE A 50 1.39 6.06 6.69
CA ILE A 50 2.61 6.61 6.10
C ILE A 50 2.30 7.88 5.31
N PHE A 51 1.13 7.91 4.66
CA PHE A 51 0.71 9.03 3.81
C PHE A 51 -0.28 9.96 4.53
N ASN A 52 -0.50 9.74 5.81
CA ASN A 52 -1.46 10.53 6.60
C ASN A 52 -2.85 10.50 5.98
N LYS A 53 -3.28 9.31 5.57
CA LYS A 53 -4.57 9.08 4.94
C LYS A 53 -5.30 7.94 5.64
N LYS A 54 -6.61 7.85 5.36
CA LYS A 54 -7.40 6.72 5.79
C LYS A 54 -7.26 5.60 4.76
N PRO A 55 -7.39 4.32 5.17
CA PRO A 55 -7.29 3.21 4.20
C PRO A 55 -8.21 3.36 3.00
N ASP A 56 -9.44 3.82 3.20
CA ASP A 56 -10.39 3.97 2.11
C ASP A 56 -9.93 4.97 1.06
N GLU A 57 -9.18 5.98 1.47
CA GLU A 57 -8.67 6.99 0.54
C GLU A 57 -7.69 6.39 -0.45
N ILE A 58 -7.03 5.31 -0.06
CA ILE A 58 -6.03 4.65 -0.91
C ILE A 58 -6.62 3.43 -1.61
N PHE A 59 -7.41 2.64 -0.87
CA PHE A 59 -7.82 1.31 -1.32
C PHE A 59 -9.29 1.19 -1.70
N TYR A 60 -10.00 2.30 -1.83
CA TYR A 60 -11.43 2.26 -2.12
C TYR A 60 -11.75 1.47 -3.39
N GLU A 61 -10.99 1.69 -4.45
CA GLU A 61 -11.23 1.00 -5.72
C GLU A 61 -11.07 -0.51 -5.60
N GLU A 62 -10.12 -0.95 -4.76
CA GLU A 62 -9.93 -2.37 -4.52
C GLU A 62 -11.08 -2.97 -3.74
N HIS A 63 -11.66 -2.21 -2.81
CA HIS A 63 -12.75 -2.71 -1.97
C HIS A 63 -14.08 -2.74 -2.71
N LYS A 64 -14.37 -1.73 -3.51
CA LYS A 64 -15.66 -1.65 -4.18
C LYS A 64 -15.86 -2.74 -5.22
N ASN A 65 -14.79 -3.32 -5.72
CA ASN A 65 -14.87 -4.38 -6.74
C ASN A 65 -15.11 -5.76 -6.14
N LYS A 66 -15.27 -5.85 -4.84
CA LYS A 66 -15.52 -7.13 -4.16
C LYS A 66 -16.98 -7.45 -3.97
N ASP A 67 -17.86 -6.55 -4.29
CA ASP A 67 -19.31 -6.74 -4.11
C ASP A 67 -19.96 -7.45 -5.28
#